data_4a0de2196d9f57d7820619a9e0d60744
#
_entry.id   4a0de2196d9f57d7820619a9e0d60744
#
_cell.length_a   1.000
_cell.length_b   1.000
_cell.length_c   1.000
_cell.angle_alpha   90.00
_cell.angle_beta   90.00
_cell.angle_gamma   90.00
#
_symmetry.space_group_name_H-M   'P 1'
#
loop_
_entity.id
_entity.type
_entity.pdbx_description
1 polymer ?
#
loop_
_entity_poly.entity_id
_entity_poly.type
_entity_poly.pdbx_seq_one_letter_code
_entity_poly.pdbx_strand_id
1 'polypeptide(L)'
;LPKAERREQLMAVARSVFADQGYHTTSMEIIAETAGVSKPLLYQHFPSKLDLYLALLDAGIDELLDKSDASLRDITDNKLRVIATVQTYFEFVDDPQDAYRLVFESDLTNEPEVRARLERLEREVIKRIAAVIKQDTGLSETQATLLGAGLHGMAQVAATNWLRDPSLPRSDAAELVSLLSWRGISGFPLSHPPTSPLMAQ
;
A
#
# COMPACT_ATOMS: atom_id res chain seq x y z
N LEU A 1 6.61 27.24 15.01
CA LEU A 1 5.72 26.56 14.07
C LEU A 1 4.37 26.30 14.72
N PRO A 2 3.24 26.42 13.98
CA PRO A 2 1.94 25.96 14.43
C PRO A 2 1.97 24.48 14.82
N LYS A 3 1.03 24.05 15.69
CA LYS A 3 1.02 22.67 16.23
C LYS A 3 0.95 21.62 15.14
N ALA A 4 0.17 21.84 14.08
CA ALA A 4 0.04 20.89 12.95
C ALA A 4 1.35 20.78 12.17
N GLU A 5 1.95 21.89 11.77
CA GLU A 5 3.23 21.89 11.03
C GLU A 5 4.37 21.25 11.85
N ARG A 6 4.38 21.48 13.16
CA ARG A 6 5.34 20.84 14.06
C ARG A 6 5.15 19.34 14.08
N ARG A 7 3.90 18.87 14.12
CA ARG A 7 3.58 17.45 14.08
C ARG A 7 4.07 16.79 12.78
N GLU A 8 3.84 17.42 11.65
CA GLU A 8 4.31 16.95 10.34
C GLU A 8 5.85 16.90 10.26
N GLN A 9 6.53 17.93 10.75
CA GLN A 9 7.98 17.95 10.83
C GLN A 9 8.52 16.77 11.66
N LEU A 10 7.92 16.53 12.84
CA LEU A 10 8.32 15.42 13.71
C LEU A 10 8.08 14.07 13.06
N MET A 11 6.98 13.90 12.35
CA MET A 11 6.67 12.69 11.59
C MET A 11 7.66 12.46 10.45
N ALA A 12 8.03 13.50 9.70
CA ALA A 12 9.00 13.37 8.61
C ALA A 12 10.38 12.92 9.12
N VAL A 13 10.86 13.51 10.22
CA VAL A 13 12.13 13.10 10.85
C VAL A 13 12.05 11.69 11.40
N ALA A 14 10.96 11.34 12.08
CA ALA A 14 10.78 10.00 12.64
C ALA A 14 10.71 8.92 11.54
N ARG A 15 10.08 9.22 10.41
CA ARG A 15 10.03 8.33 9.24
C ARG A 15 11.45 7.97 8.78
N SER A 16 12.31 8.96 8.56
CA SER A 16 13.69 8.74 8.14
C SER A 16 14.47 7.94 9.19
N VAL A 17 14.35 8.28 10.46
CA VAL A 17 15.08 7.57 11.52
C VAL A 17 14.63 6.11 11.65
N PHE A 18 13.34 5.83 11.58
CA PHE A 18 12.84 4.46 11.61
C PHE A 18 13.24 3.66 10.36
N ALA A 19 13.24 4.28 9.18
CA ALA A 19 13.68 3.64 7.95
C ALA A 19 15.17 3.25 8.00
N ASP A 20 16.01 4.13 8.54
CA ASP A 20 17.45 3.92 8.62
C ASP A 20 17.85 2.91 9.71
N GLN A 21 17.20 2.96 10.87
CA GLN A 21 17.64 2.23 12.07
C GLN A 21 16.70 1.10 12.51
N GLY A 22 15.48 1.08 11.98
CA GLY A 22 14.42 0.20 12.45
C GLY A 22 13.75 0.67 13.76
N TYR A 23 12.60 0.08 14.06
CA TYR A 23 11.80 0.50 15.23
C TYR A 23 12.49 0.21 16.56
N HIS A 24 13.05 -1.01 16.74
CA HIS A 24 13.57 -1.44 18.04
C HIS A 24 14.81 -0.67 18.48
N THR A 25 15.67 -0.34 17.53
CA THR A 25 16.93 0.40 17.77
C THR A 25 16.73 1.90 17.91
N THR A 26 15.63 2.44 17.40
CA THR A 26 15.30 3.86 17.50
C THR A 26 14.70 4.19 18.87
N SER A 27 15.16 5.29 19.47
CA SER A 27 14.58 5.85 20.71
C SER A 27 13.92 7.20 20.45
N MET A 28 13.02 7.62 21.34
CA MET A 28 12.40 8.95 21.30
C MET A 28 13.45 10.07 21.48
N GLU A 29 14.54 9.79 22.17
CA GLU A 29 15.69 10.69 22.32
C GLU A 29 16.36 10.98 20.99
N ILE A 30 16.68 9.94 20.23
CA ILE A 30 17.32 10.06 18.90
C ILE A 30 16.42 10.87 17.97
N ILE A 31 15.10 10.61 17.97
CA ILE A 31 14.15 11.35 17.14
C ILE A 31 14.10 12.82 17.55
N ALA A 32 14.02 13.12 18.85
CA ALA A 32 13.97 14.50 19.35
C ALA A 32 15.25 15.27 18.99
N GLU A 33 16.43 14.65 19.17
CA GLU A 33 17.73 15.20 18.83
C GLU A 33 17.83 15.48 17.32
N THR A 34 17.47 14.50 16.49
CA THR A 34 17.51 14.64 15.04
C THR A 34 16.52 15.73 14.55
N ALA A 35 15.37 15.86 15.20
CA ALA A 35 14.39 16.89 14.89
C ALA A 35 14.76 18.30 15.44
N GLY A 36 15.83 18.39 16.25
CA GLY A 36 16.22 19.65 16.91
C GLY A 36 15.18 20.17 17.90
N VAL A 37 14.48 19.26 18.61
CA VAL A 37 13.46 19.62 19.59
C VAL A 37 13.74 19.04 20.96
N SER A 38 13.12 19.59 22.00
CA SER A 38 13.19 18.98 23.32
C SER A 38 12.36 17.71 23.42
N LYS A 39 12.81 16.74 24.20
CA LYS A 39 12.10 15.48 24.46
C LYS A 39 10.67 15.71 24.98
N PRO A 40 10.42 16.64 25.93
CA PRO A 40 9.04 16.97 26.36
C PRO A 40 8.14 17.46 25.20
N LEU A 41 8.68 18.22 24.26
CA LEU A 41 7.92 18.68 23.11
C LEU A 41 7.50 17.50 22.21
N LEU A 42 8.40 16.57 21.97
CA LEU A 42 8.07 15.36 21.21
C LEU A 42 6.95 14.55 21.88
N TYR A 43 7.06 14.36 23.22
CA TYR A 43 6.03 13.64 23.98
C TYR A 43 4.69 14.35 24.06
N GLN A 44 4.65 15.67 23.91
CA GLN A 44 3.38 16.41 23.78
C GLN A 44 2.63 16.10 22.49
N HIS A 45 3.35 15.72 21.44
CA HIS A 45 2.75 15.35 20.15
C HIS A 45 2.48 13.84 20.03
N PHE A 46 3.33 13.02 20.63
CA PHE A 46 3.28 11.56 20.56
C PHE A 46 3.61 10.96 21.93
N PRO A 47 2.61 10.48 22.67
CA PRO A 47 2.77 9.98 24.04
C PRO A 47 3.78 8.83 24.16
N SER A 48 3.95 8.03 23.10
CA SER A 48 4.90 6.92 23.06
C SER A 48 5.56 6.77 21.69
N LYS A 49 6.62 5.96 21.63
CA LYS A 49 7.26 5.57 20.36
C LYS A 49 6.29 4.81 19.46
N LEU A 50 5.44 3.97 20.05
CA LEU A 50 4.41 3.24 19.32
C LEU A 50 3.36 4.18 18.73
N ASP A 51 2.86 5.18 19.48
CA ASP A 51 1.91 6.17 18.95
C ASP A 51 2.48 6.95 17.76
N LEU A 52 3.75 7.32 17.83
CA LEU A 52 4.44 7.96 16.71
C LEU A 52 4.53 7.03 15.50
N TYR A 53 4.91 5.78 15.71
CA TYR A 53 5.01 4.78 14.66
C TYR A 53 3.64 4.50 14.01
N LEU A 54 2.59 4.33 14.81
CA LEU A 54 1.22 4.13 14.32
C LEU A 54 0.70 5.33 13.52
N ALA A 55 1.05 6.55 13.92
CA ALA A 55 0.72 7.76 13.16
C ALA A 55 1.42 7.79 11.79
N LEU A 56 2.69 7.36 11.73
CA LEU A 56 3.42 7.21 10.46
C LEU A 56 2.82 6.12 9.57
N LEU A 57 2.43 5.00 10.16
CA LEU A 57 1.80 3.91 9.45
C LEU A 57 0.44 4.34 8.86
N ASP A 58 -0.39 5.02 9.65
CA ASP A 58 -1.66 5.57 9.18
C ASP A 58 -1.45 6.56 8.03
N ALA A 59 -0.49 7.47 8.14
CA ALA A 59 -0.17 8.42 7.06
C ALA A 59 0.34 7.73 5.79
N GLY A 60 1.17 6.70 5.92
CA GLY A 60 1.66 5.91 4.78
C GLY A 60 0.54 5.13 4.08
N ILE A 61 -0.40 4.59 4.84
CA ILE A 61 -1.59 3.90 4.32
C ILE A 61 -2.48 4.88 3.55
N ASP A 62 -2.77 6.04 4.14
CA ASP A 62 -3.61 7.07 3.50
C ASP A 62 -2.95 7.57 2.21
N GLU A 63 -1.64 7.81 2.21
CA GLU A 63 -0.87 8.20 1.01
C GLU A 63 -0.96 7.15 -0.10
N LEU A 64 -0.84 5.85 0.23
CA LEU A 64 -0.97 4.77 -0.75
C LEU A 64 -2.37 4.72 -1.34
N LEU A 65 -3.40 4.82 -0.51
CA LEU A 65 -4.78 4.81 -0.96
C LEU A 65 -5.10 6.01 -1.86
N ASP A 66 -4.63 7.21 -1.50
CA ASP A 66 -4.80 8.43 -2.29
C ASP A 66 -4.07 8.33 -3.65
N LYS A 67 -2.84 7.83 -3.67
CA LYS A 67 -2.09 7.58 -4.92
C LYS A 67 -2.82 6.57 -5.81
N SER A 68 -3.35 5.49 -5.24
CA SER A 68 -4.13 4.50 -5.95
C SER A 68 -5.40 5.11 -6.56
N ASP A 69 -6.15 5.87 -5.78
CA ASP A 69 -7.37 6.54 -6.25
C ASP A 69 -7.06 7.59 -7.34
N ALA A 70 -5.98 8.35 -7.18
CA ALA A 70 -5.54 9.34 -8.16
C ALA A 70 -5.10 8.69 -9.48
N SER A 71 -4.39 7.56 -9.44
CA SER A 71 -3.92 6.85 -10.62
C SER A 71 -5.05 6.27 -11.48
N LEU A 72 -6.24 6.08 -10.91
CA LEU A 72 -7.40 5.49 -11.60
C LEU A 72 -8.49 6.50 -11.98
N ARG A 73 -8.42 7.74 -11.49
CA ARG A 73 -9.51 8.73 -11.54
C ARG A 73 -10.07 8.97 -12.95
N ASP A 74 -9.20 9.11 -13.93
CA ASP A 74 -9.56 9.49 -15.30
C ASP A 74 -9.44 8.33 -16.30
N ILE A 75 -9.16 7.12 -15.81
CA ILE A 75 -8.98 5.94 -16.65
C ILE A 75 -10.31 5.18 -16.74
N THR A 76 -10.85 5.08 -17.96
CA THR A 76 -12.06 4.31 -18.25
C THR A 76 -11.76 2.94 -18.88
N ASP A 77 -10.61 2.79 -19.51
CA ASP A 77 -10.17 1.52 -20.10
C ASP A 77 -9.68 0.55 -19.03
N ASN A 78 -10.26 -0.64 -18.98
CA ASN A 78 -9.98 -1.64 -17.93
C ASN A 78 -8.55 -2.20 -17.98
N LYS A 79 -7.98 -2.32 -19.17
CA LYS A 79 -6.59 -2.75 -19.30
C LYS A 79 -5.65 -1.70 -18.73
N LEU A 80 -5.91 -0.43 -19.02
CA LEU A 80 -5.12 0.68 -18.46
C LEU A 80 -5.30 0.80 -16.94
N ARG A 81 -6.49 0.50 -16.40
CA ARG A 81 -6.70 0.43 -14.94
C ARG A 81 -5.86 -0.65 -14.29
N VAL A 82 -5.79 -1.85 -14.88
CA VAL A 82 -4.93 -2.93 -14.38
C VAL A 82 -3.47 -2.50 -14.41
N ILE A 83 -3.00 -1.92 -15.51
CA ILE A 83 -1.63 -1.42 -15.64
C ILE A 83 -1.33 -0.36 -14.59
N ALA A 84 -2.20 0.64 -14.43
CA ALA A 84 -2.00 1.71 -13.45
C ALA A 84 -1.97 1.18 -12.00
N THR A 85 -2.84 0.22 -11.68
CA THR A 85 -2.85 -0.41 -10.36
C THR A 85 -1.54 -1.13 -10.07
N VAL A 86 -1.06 -1.95 -10.99
CA VAL A 86 0.21 -2.68 -10.82
C VAL A 86 1.38 -1.70 -10.72
N GLN A 87 1.44 -0.67 -11.58
CA GLN A 87 2.48 0.36 -11.53
C GLN A 87 2.51 1.06 -10.19
N THR A 88 1.34 1.42 -9.62
CA THR A 88 1.26 2.05 -8.30
C THR A 88 1.87 1.17 -7.20
N TYR A 89 1.70 -0.16 -7.26
CA TYR A 89 2.37 -1.08 -6.32
C TYR A 89 3.89 -1.04 -6.45
N PHE A 90 4.42 -1.11 -7.67
CA PHE A 90 5.86 -1.08 -7.90
C PHE A 90 6.47 0.28 -7.53
N GLU A 91 5.77 1.37 -7.78
CA GLU A 91 6.18 2.71 -7.35
C GLU A 91 6.20 2.85 -5.83
N PHE A 92 5.20 2.28 -5.15
CA PHE A 92 5.12 2.33 -3.69
C PHE A 92 6.24 1.54 -3.02
N VAL A 93 6.57 0.34 -3.50
CA VAL A 93 7.66 -0.45 -2.91
C VAL A 93 9.05 0.15 -3.19
N ASP A 94 9.19 0.90 -4.29
CA ASP A 94 10.42 1.59 -4.71
C ASP A 94 10.45 3.08 -4.25
N ASP A 95 9.56 3.46 -3.33
CA ASP A 95 9.49 4.83 -2.83
C ASP A 95 10.76 5.15 -2.01
N PRO A 96 11.56 6.16 -2.42
CA PRO A 96 12.76 6.57 -1.69
C PRO A 96 12.47 7.12 -0.28
N GLN A 97 11.22 7.43 0.05
CA GLN A 97 10.79 7.83 1.39
C GLN A 97 10.51 6.64 2.32
N ASP A 98 10.78 5.42 1.86
CA ASP A 98 10.66 4.19 2.63
C ASP A 98 9.27 3.96 3.28
N ALA A 99 8.20 4.53 2.69
CA ALA A 99 6.83 4.30 3.18
C ALA A 99 6.47 2.81 3.17
N TYR A 100 6.96 2.07 2.16
CA TYR A 100 6.80 0.62 2.07
C TYR A 100 7.42 -0.11 3.26
N ARG A 101 8.65 0.25 3.67
CA ARG A 101 9.35 -0.39 4.80
C ARG A 101 8.61 -0.21 6.11
N LEU A 102 8.06 0.98 6.34
CA LEU A 102 7.21 1.24 7.51
C LEU A 102 5.96 0.38 7.52
N VAL A 103 5.34 0.16 6.36
CA VAL A 103 4.08 -0.56 6.23
C VAL A 103 4.28 -2.09 6.23
N PHE A 104 5.25 -2.60 5.47
CA PHE A 104 5.35 -4.04 5.17
C PHE A 104 6.62 -4.74 5.67
N GLU A 105 7.69 -4.01 5.95
CA GLU A 105 8.95 -4.58 6.47
C GLU A 105 9.11 -4.35 7.98
N SER A 106 8.03 -4.05 8.66
CA SER A 106 8.05 -3.76 10.09
C SER A 106 8.30 -5.01 10.92
N ASP A 107 9.26 -4.92 11.84
CA ASP A 107 9.46 -5.90 12.91
C ASP A 107 8.27 -5.97 13.89
N LEU A 108 7.29 -5.07 13.72
CA LEU A 108 6.11 -4.92 14.55
C LEU A 108 4.85 -5.61 13.99
N THR A 109 4.98 -6.46 12.97
CA THR A 109 3.82 -7.19 12.40
C THR A 109 3.07 -8.04 13.43
N ASN A 110 3.71 -8.36 14.56
CA ASN A 110 3.09 -9.07 15.68
C ASN A 110 2.32 -8.16 16.64
N GLU A 111 2.52 -6.84 16.59
CA GLU A 111 1.75 -5.90 17.39
C GLU A 111 0.30 -5.83 16.89
N PRO A 112 -0.71 -6.05 17.76
CA PRO A 112 -2.10 -6.11 17.34
C PRO A 112 -2.59 -4.85 16.63
N GLU A 113 -2.14 -3.67 17.06
CA GLU A 113 -2.52 -2.38 16.49
C GLU A 113 -1.92 -2.15 15.10
N VAL A 114 -0.70 -2.63 14.86
CA VAL A 114 -0.06 -2.62 13.53
C VAL A 114 -0.79 -3.57 12.61
N ARG A 115 -1.02 -4.81 13.05
CA ARG A 115 -1.75 -5.82 12.29
C ARG A 115 -3.13 -5.34 11.86
N ALA A 116 -3.89 -4.76 12.76
CA ALA A 116 -5.23 -4.24 12.47
C ALA A 116 -5.22 -3.17 11.36
N ARG A 117 -4.19 -2.32 11.29
CA ARG A 117 -4.01 -1.31 10.25
C ARG A 117 -3.67 -1.94 8.90
N LEU A 118 -2.75 -2.91 8.88
CA LEU A 118 -2.39 -3.62 7.65
C LEU A 118 -3.57 -4.41 7.09
N GLU A 119 -4.33 -5.10 7.93
CA GLU A 119 -5.56 -5.78 7.52
C GLU A 119 -6.64 -4.81 7.01
N ARG A 120 -6.72 -3.60 7.59
CA ARG A 120 -7.62 -2.54 7.08
C ARG A 120 -7.18 -2.10 5.68
N LEU A 121 -5.89 -1.85 5.48
CA LEU A 121 -5.34 -1.49 4.17
C LEU A 121 -5.67 -2.55 3.12
N GLU A 122 -5.39 -3.81 3.42
CA GLU A 122 -5.67 -4.92 2.51
C GLU A 122 -7.15 -4.98 2.13
N ARG A 123 -8.06 -4.90 3.11
CA ARG A 123 -9.51 -4.88 2.86
C ARG A 123 -9.94 -3.69 1.99
N GLU A 124 -9.41 -2.50 2.24
CA GLU A 124 -9.75 -1.30 1.47
C GLU A 124 -9.26 -1.38 0.03
N VAL A 125 -8.06 -1.91 -0.21
CA VAL A 125 -7.54 -2.11 -1.57
C VAL A 125 -8.36 -3.16 -2.31
N ILE A 126 -8.62 -4.32 -1.71
CA ILE A 126 -9.43 -5.40 -2.31
C ILE A 126 -10.83 -4.88 -2.65
N LYS A 127 -11.45 -4.11 -1.76
CA LYS A 127 -12.77 -3.51 -1.98
C LYS A 127 -12.80 -2.60 -3.21
N ARG A 128 -11.76 -1.77 -3.39
CA ARG A 128 -11.65 -0.88 -4.56
C ARG A 128 -11.54 -1.67 -5.86
N ILE A 129 -10.67 -2.67 -5.89
CA ILE A 129 -10.50 -3.56 -7.06
C ILE A 129 -11.80 -4.31 -7.34
N ALA A 130 -12.43 -4.88 -6.33
CA ALA A 130 -13.68 -5.63 -6.45
C ALA A 130 -14.84 -4.75 -6.98
N ALA A 131 -14.90 -3.49 -6.56
CA ALA A 131 -15.94 -2.55 -7.05
C ALA A 131 -15.83 -2.35 -8.57
N VAL A 132 -14.63 -2.18 -9.10
CA VAL A 132 -14.39 -2.07 -10.55
C VAL A 132 -14.75 -3.37 -11.25
N ILE A 133 -14.29 -4.52 -10.76
CA ILE A 133 -14.61 -5.82 -11.36
C ILE A 133 -16.11 -6.06 -11.40
N LYS A 134 -16.82 -5.79 -10.29
CA LYS A 134 -18.27 -5.95 -10.20
C LYS A 134 -19.01 -5.07 -11.21
N GLN A 135 -18.59 -3.82 -11.34
CA GLN A 135 -19.18 -2.87 -12.29
C GLN A 135 -19.03 -3.35 -13.74
N ASP A 136 -17.86 -3.87 -14.09
CA ASP A 136 -17.50 -4.18 -15.46
C ASP A 136 -17.92 -5.60 -15.90
N THR A 137 -18.03 -6.53 -14.96
CA THR A 137 -18.34 -7.95 -15.26
C THR A 137 -19.73 -8.39 -14.89
N GLY A 138 -20.43 -7.65 -14.03
CA GLY A 138 -21.71 -8.07 -13.45
C GLY A 138 -21.61 -9.25 -12.47
N LEU A 139 -20.41 -9.64 -12.05
CA LEU A 139 -20.18 -10.66 -11.03
C LEU A 139 -20.80 -10.24 -9.67
N SER A 140 -21.13 -11.23 -8.85
CA SER A 140 -21.58 -10.97 -7.48
C SER A 140 -20.46 -10.34 -6.65
N GLU A 141 -20.84 -9.68 -5.56
CA GLU A 141 -19.90 -9.10 -4.59
C GLU A 141 -18.83 -10.10 -4.14
N THR A 142 -19.24 -11.31 -3.78
CA THR A 142 -18.34 -12.38 -3.32
C THR A 142 -17.36 -12.80 -4.41
N GLN A 143 -17.83 -12.95 -5.65
CA GLN A 143 -16.98 -13.31 -6.78
C GLN A 143 -15.98 -12.20 -7.11
N ALA A 144 -16.45 -10.96 -7.17
CA ALA A 144 -15.60 -9.80 -7.43
C ALA A 144 -14.54 -9.59 -6.33
N THR A 145 -14.91 -9.79 -5.06
CA THR A 145 -13.98 -9.72 -3.93
C THR A 145 -12.89 -10.79 -4.02
N LEU A 146 -13.25 -12.02 -4.38
CA LEU A 146 -12.27 -13.10 -4.56
C LEU A 146 -11.27 -12.78 -5.67
N LEU A 147 -11.74 -12.29 -6.80
CA LEU A 147 -10.86 -11.88 -7.92
C LEU A 147 -10.01 -10.66 -7.53
N GLY A 148 -10.59 -9.70 -6.83
CA GLY A 148 -9.88 -8.54 -6.31
C GLY A 148 -8.74 -8.93 -5.36
N ALA A 149 -8.98 -9.87 -4.47
CA ALA A 149 -7.96 -10.43 -3.58
C ALA A 149 -6.84 -11.14 -4.36
N GLY A 150 -7.19 -11.90 -5.40
CA GLY A 150 -6.22 -12.56 -6.27
C GLY A 150 -5.31 -11.56 -7.00
N LEU A 151 -5.89 -10.52 -7.60
CA LEU A 151 -5.14 -9.48 -8.31
C LEU A 151 -4.27 -8.66 -7.35
N HIS A 152 -4.80 -8.28 -6.18
CA HIS A 152 -4.05 -7.60 -5.13
C HIS A 152 -2.84 -8.42 -4.68
N GLY A 153 -3.06 -9.69 -4.31
CA GLY A 153 -1.98 -10.57 -3.87
C GLY A 153 -0.91 -10.79 -4.94
N MET A 154 -1.30 -10.94 -6.21
CA MET A 154 -0.35 -11.06 -7.33
C MET A 154 0.53 -9.82 -7.44
N ALA A 155 -0.07 -8.62 -7.45
CA ALA A 155 0.68 -7.37 -7.58
C ALA A 155 1.60 -7.12 -6.37
N GLN A 156 1.08 -7.32 -5.16
CA GLN A 156 1.83 -7.12 -3.92
C GLN A 156 3.00 -8.08 -3.79
N VAL A 157 2.77 -9.38 -3.99
CA VAL A 157 3.82 -10.40 -3.87
C VAL A 157 4.88 -10.21 -4.94
N ALA A 158 4.49 -9.92 -6.18
CA ALA A 158 5.43 -9.68 -7.27
C ALA A 158 6.29 -8.44 -7.02
N ALA A 159 5.70 -7.32 -6.61
CA ALA A 159 6.43 -6.09 -6.31
C ALA A 159 7.40 -6.26 -5.13
N THR A 160 6.96 -6.94 -4.07
CA THR A 160 7.80 -7.25 -2.90
C THR A 160 8.98 -8.16 -3.29
N ASN A 161 8.73 -9.16 -4.14
CA ASN A 161 9.79 -10.06 -4.60
C ASN A 161 10.80 -9.33 -5.49
N TRP A 162 10.32 -8.46 -6.37
CA TRP A 162 11.18 -7.62 -7.20
C TRP A 162 12.08 -6.69 -6.35
N LEU A 163 11.55 -6.08 -5.28
CA LEU A 163 12.33 -5.21 -4.40
C LEU A 163 13.53 -5.93 -3.75
N ARG A 164 13.40 -7.24 -3.47
CA ARG A 164 14.48 -8.06 -2.90
C ARG A 164 15.61 -8.34 -3.88
N ASP A 165 15.29 -8.39 -5.17
CA ASP A 165 16.26 -8.60 -6.24
C ASP A 165 15.84 -7.77 -7.48
N PRO A 166 16.17 -6.46 -7.51
CA PRO A 166 15.80 -5.55 -8.58
C PRO A 166 16.69 -5.71 -9.84
N SER A 167 16.92 -6.95 -10.27
CA SER A 167 17.71 -7.27 -11.47
C SER A 167 17.04 -6.85 -12.77
N LEU A 168 15.70 -6.71 -12.76
CA LEU A 168 14.93 -6.14 -13.86
C LEU A 168 14.63 -4.66 -13.58
N PRO A 169 14.60 -3.79 -14.62
CA PRO A 169 14.06 -2.44 -14.48
C PRO A 169 12.63 -2.48 -13.92
N ARG A 170 12.29 -1.54 -13.03
CA ARG A 170 10.94 -1.47 -12.42
C ARG A 170 9.82 -1.47 -13.47
N SER A 171 10.00 -0.70 -14.55
CA SER A 171 9.03 -0.63 -15.66
C SER A 171 8.75 -2.00 -16.26
N ASP A 172 9.79 -2.77 -16.51
CA ASP A 172 9.70 -4.08 -17.17
C ASP A 172 9.03 -5.11 -16.24
N ALA A 173 9.38 -5.09 -14.96
CA ALA A 173 8.75 -5.94 -13.95
C ALA A 173 7.24 -5.61 -13.80
N ALA A 174 6.88 -4.34 -13.71
CA ALA A 174 5.49 -3.89 -13.64
C ALA A 174 4.72 -4.25 -14.92
N GLU A 175 5.33 -4.13 -16.10
CA GLU A 175 4.70 -4.53 -17.37
C GLU A 175 4.39 -6.04 -17.40
N LEU A 176 5.33 -6.88 -17.02
CA LEU A 176 5.13 -8.34 -16.98
C LEU A 176 3.96 -8.73 -16.07
N VAL A 177 3.90 -8.15 -14.87
CA VAL A 177 2.82 -8.42 -13.91
C VAL A 177 1.49 -7.86 -14.41
N SER A 178 1.50 -6.69 -15.05
CA SER A 178 0.30 -6.10 -15.67
C SER A 178 -0.26 -6.98 -16.79
N LEU A 179 0.60 -7.52 -17.65
CA LEU A 179 0.19 -8.42 -18.74
C LEU A 179 -0.37 -9.73 -18.19
N LEU A 180 0.26 -10.29 -17.15
CA LEU A 180 -0.24 -11.51 -16.51
C LEU A 180 -1.62 -11.27 -15.87
N SER A 181 -1.77 -10.17 -15.13
CA SER A 181 -3.03 -9.79 -14.50
C SER A 181 -4.14 -9.57 -15.53
N TRP A 182 -3.84 -8.84 -16.61
CA TRP A 182 -4.81 -8.55 -17.68
C TRP A 182 -5.24 -9.80 -18.46
N ARG A 183 -4.32 -10.66 -18.83
CA ARG A 183 -4.65 -11.90 -19.55
C ARG A 183 -5.51 -12.83 -18.73
N GLY A 184 -5.32 -12.86 -17.41
CA GLY A 184 -6.19 -13.60 -16.51
C GLY A 184 -7.58 -12.99 -16.40
N ILE A 185 -7.69 -11.69 -16.08
CA ILE A 185 -8.98 -11.02 -15.82
C ILE A 185 -9.80 -10.79 -17.10
N SER A 186 -9.16 -10.60 -18.24
CA SER A 186 -9.86 -10.38 -19.53
C SER A 186 -10.65 -11.59 -20.01
N GLY A 187 -10.41 -12.77 -19.45
CA GLY A 187 -11.22 -13.97 -19.70
C GLY A 187 -12.60 -13.94 -19.05
N PHE A 188 -12.88 -13.00 -18.15
CA PHE A 188 -14.19 -12.86 -17.51
C PHE A 188 -15.10 -11.96 -18.34
N PRO A 189 -16.38 -12.34 -18.56
CA PRO A 189 -17.32 -11.56 -19.38
C PRO A 189 -17.66 -10.21 -18.74
N LEU A 190 -17.80 -9.19 -19.58
CA LEU A 190 -18.04 -7.81 -19.16
C LEU A 190 -19.46 -7.54 -18.64
N SER A 191 -20.47 -8.31 -19.03
CA SER A 191 -21.86 -7.95 -18.78
C SER A 191 -22.77 -9.05 -18.25
N HIS A 192 -22.25 -10.26 -18.09
CA HIS A 192 -23.02 -11.37 -17.53
C HIS A 192 -22.18 -12.16 -16.57
N PRO A 193 -22.65 -12.41 -15.33
CA PRO A 193 -21.96 -13.32 -14.44
C PRO A 193 -21.97 -14.69 -15.09
N PRO A 194 -20.81 -15.32 -15.31
CA PRO A 194 -20.80 -16.68 -15.78
C PRO A 194 -21.44 -17.57 -14.72
N THR A 195 -22.35 -18.41 -15.11
CA THR A 195 -22.89 -19.48 -14.26
C THR A 195 -21.78 -20.45 -13.86
N SER A 196 -20.73 -20.57 -14.67
CA SER A 196 -19.40 -21.11 -14.30
C SER A 196 -18.37 -20.63 -15.32
N PRO A 197 -17.31 -19.87 -14.89
CA PRO A 197 -16.25 -19.42 -15.80
C PRO A 197 -15.45 -20.58 -16.40
N LEU A 198 -15.43 -21.74 -15.75
CA LEU A 198 -14.71 -22.94 -16.19
C LEU A 198 -15.48 -23.79 -17.20
N MET A 199 -16.77 -23.50 -17.42
CA MET A 199 -17.61 -24.25 -18.36
C MET A 199 -17.95 -23.50 -19.65
N ALA A 200 -17.38 -22.30 -19.84
CA ALA A 200 -17.59 -21.48 -21.04
C ALA A 200 -16.49 -21.68 -22.11
N GLN A 201 -15.87 -22.87 -22.16
CA GLN A 201 -14.97 -23.28 -23.26
C GLN A 201 -15.68 -24.15 -24.27
#